data_3bbede25d339a5b10b789972e2e58158
#
_entry.id   3bbede25d339a5b10b789972e2e58158
#
_cell.length_a   1.000
_cell.length_b   1.000
_cell.length_c   1.000
_cell.angle_alpha   90.00
_cell.angle_beta   90.00
_cell.angle_gamma   90.00
#
_symmetry.space_group_name_H-M   'P 1'
#
loop_
_entity.id
_entity.type
_entity.pdbx_description
1 polymer ?
#
loop_
_entity_poly.entity_id
_entity_poly.type
_entity_poly.pdbx_seq_one_letter_code
_entity_poly.pdbx_strand_id
1 'polypeptide(L)'
;MTMKYDYLIVGSGLFGATFAYLAKKAGKKCLVIDKRPHLGGNVYCEKVEGINVHQYGAHIFHTSNKKVWDFVNSIVEFNRYTNCPVANYKG
;
A
#
# COMPACT_ATOMS: atom_id res chain seq x y z
N MET A 1 -0.62 19.95 26.45
CA MET A 1 0.58 19.84 25.57
C MET A 1 0.13 19.84 24.14
N THR A 2 0.61 20.78 23.33
CA THR A 2 0.21 20.89 21.95
C THR A 2 1.15 20.03 21.10
N MET A 3 0.61 19.02 20.41
CA MET A 3 1.39 18.26 19.43
C MET A 3 1.44 19.03 18.12
N LYS A 4 2.63 19.21 17.61
CA LYS A 4 2.84 19.84 16.31
C LYS A 4 3.22 18.79 15.28
N TYR A 5 2.55 18.83 14.12
CA TYR A 5 2.86 17.96 13.00
C TYR A 5 3.42 18.81 11.86
N ASP A 6 4.40 18.27 11.16
CA ASP A 6 4.96 18.92 9.97
C ASP A 6 4.06 18.72 8.77
N TYR A 7 3.37 17.58 8.68
CA TYR A 7 2.50 17.25 7.55
C TYR A 7 1.21 16.61 8.03
N LEU A 8 0.13 16.98 7.38
CA LEU A 8 -1.15 16.29 7.45
C LEU A 8 -1.33 15.52 6.14
N ILE A 9 -1.42 14.19 6.23
CA ILE A 9 -1.55 13.31 5.07
C ILE A 9 -2.97 12.77 5.06
N VAL A 10 -3.70 13.09 4.00
CA VAL A 10 -5.07 12.59 3.81
C VAL A 10 -5.02 11.39 2.88
N GLY A 11 -5.37 10.23 3.41
CA GLY A 11 -5.30 8.96 2.71
C GLY A 11 -4.08 8.14 3.10
N SER A 12 -4.32 6.88 3.43
CA SER A 12 -3.28 5.92 3.85
C SER A 12 -3.01 4.85 2.80
N GLY A 13 -3.24 5.16 1.52
CA GLY A 13 -2.86 4.31 0.41
C GLY A 13 -1.35 4.33 0.18
N LEU A 14 -0.90 3.74 -0.92
CA LEU A 14 0.54 3.64 -1.21
C LEU A 14 1.23 4.99 -1.27
N PHE A 15 0.60 5.99 -1.88
CA PHE A 15 1.21 7.32 -1.98
C PHE A 15 1.38 7.97 -0.61
N GLY A 16 0.30 8.05 0.17
CA GLY A 16 0.34 8.68 1.49
C GLY A 16 1.26 7.95 2.46
N ALA A 17 1.21 6.62 2.46
CA ALA A 17 2.06 5.80 3.33
C ALA A 17 3.54 5.94 2.97
N THR A 18 3.88 5.97 1.68
CA THR A 18 5.25 6.16 1.21
C THR A 18 5.78 7.53 1.61
N PHE A 19 4.96 8.57 1.42
CA PHE A 19 5.33 9.92 1.84
C PHE A 19 5.60 9.97 3.35
N ALA A 20 4.70 9.40 4.16
CA ALA A 20 4.85 9.39 5.61
C ALA A 20 6.12 8.64 6.04
N TYR A 21 6.42 7.52 5.40
CA TYR A 21 7.62 6.73 5.68
C TYR A 21 8.89 7.53 5.41
N LEU A 22 8.96 8.18 4.26
CA LEU A 22 10.12 8.98 3.88
C LEU A 22 10.25 10.24 4.75
N ALA A 23 9.13 10.87 5.08
CA ALA A 23 9.12 12.04 5.97
C ALA A 23 9.63 11.67 7.37
N LYS A 24 9.20 10.53 7.89
CA LYS A 24 9.67 10.06 9.20
C LYS A 24 11.18 9.80 9.20
N LYS A 25 11.71 9.25 8.12
CA LYS A 25 13.15 9.06 7.97
C LYS A 25 13.91 10.38 7.96
N ALA A 26 13.28 11.45 7.47
CA ALA A 26 13.84 12.80 7.47
C ALA A 26 13.61 13.55 8.79
N GLY A 27 13.09 12.89 9.82
CA GLY A 27 12.87 13.47 11.13
C GLY A 27 11.61 14.32 11.23
N LYS A 28 10.68 14.19 10.30
CA LYS A 28 9.43 14.95 10.30
C LYS A 28 8.32 14.18 10.99
N LYS A 29 7.35 14.92 11.55
CA LYS A 29 6.17 14.35 12.18
C LYS A 29 4.98 14.45 11.25
N CYS A 30 4.31 13.33 11.02
CA CYS A 30 3.15 13.25 10.14
C CYS A 30 1.93 12.76 10.90
N LEU A 31 0.78 13.36 10.58
CA LEU A 31 -0.52 12.83 10.97
C LEU A 31 -1.20 12.30 9.70
N VAL A 32 -1.51 11.02 9.70
CA VAL A 32 -2.18 10.37 8.57
C VAL A 32 -3.63 10.11 8.96
N ILE A 33 -4.54 10.57 8.12
CA ILE A 33 -5.97 10.34 8.30
C ILE A 33 -6.55 9.64 7.09
N ASP A 34 -7.57 8.81 7.31
CA ASP A 34 -8.26 8.10 6.23
C ASP A 34 -9.73 7.96 6.60
N LYS A 35 -10.61 8.05 5.60
CA LYS A 35 -12.03 7.83 5.80
C LYS A 35 -12.41 6.36 5.90
N ARG A 36 -11.56 5.45 5.42
CA ARG A 36 -11.77 4.01 5.51
C ARG A 36 -11.35 3.49 6.88
N PRO A 37 -11.96 2.40 7.37
CA PRO A 37 -11.64 1.85 8.68
C PRO A 37 -10.33 1.05 8.73
N HIS A 38 -9.55 1.07 7.66
CA HIS A 38 -8.28 0.37 7.57
C HIS A 38 -7.24 1.21 6.84
N LEU A 39 -5.98 0.85 6.98
CA LEU A 39 -4.87 1.43 6.23
C LEU A 39 -4.71 0.72 4.88
N GLY A 40 -3.87 1.25 4.01
CA GLY A 40 -3.48 0.62 2.76
C GLY A 40 -4.24 1.08 1.53
N GLY A 41 -5.40 1.73 1.68
CA GLY A 41 -6.16 2.21 0.53
C GLY A 41 -6.58 1.09 -0.40
N ASN A 42 -6.40 1.29 -1.70
CA ASN A 42 -6.84 0.32 -2.70
C ASN A 42 -6.03 -0.98 -2.73
N VAL A 43 -4.85 -1.01 -2.11
CA VAL A 43 -4.05 -2.23 -2.04
C VAL A 43 -4.33 -3.06 -0.80
N TYR A 44 -5.30 -2.64 0.01
CA TYR A 44 -5.68 -3.38 1.20
C TYR A 44 -6.24 -4.75 0.82
N CYS A 45 -5.74 -5.76 1.52
CA CYS A 45 -6.23 -7.14 1.41
C CYS A 45 -6.68 -7.63 2.77
N GLU A 46 -7.66 -8.50 2.76
CA GLU A 46 -8.14 -9.16 3.95
C GLU A 46 -8.07 -10.67 3.77
N LYS A 47 -7.63 -11.37 4.82
CA LYS A 47 -7.57 -12.81 4.76
C LYS A 47 -8.89 -13.37 5.28
N VAL A 48 -9.65 -13.99 4.39
CA VAL A 48 -10.96 -14.59 4.69
C VAL A 48 -10.88 -16.09 4.43
N GLU A 49 -11.12 -16.89 5.47
CA GLU A 49 -11.05 -18.36 5.39
C GLU A 49 -9.75 -18.87 4.76
N GLY A 50 -8.64 -18.24 5.10
CA GLY A 50 -7.33 -18.60 4.57
C GLY A 50 -7.01 -18.06 3.18
N ILE A 51 -7.93 -17.32 2.58
CA ILE A 51 -7.78 -16.76 1.24
C ILE A 51 -7.50 -15.26 1.34
N ASN A 52 -6.50 -14.78 0.59
CA ASN A 52 -6.21 -13.35 0.50
C ASN A 52 -7.20 -12.70 -0.47
N VAL A 53 -8.05 -11.84 0.06
CA VAL A 53 -9.09 -11.15 -0.72
C VAL A 53 -8.66 -9.72 -1.02
N HIS A 54 -8.61 -9.38 -2.31
CA HIS A 54 -8.35 -8.02 -2.76
C HIS A 54 -9.65 -7.23 -2.73
N GLN A 55 -9.82 -6.37 -1.73
CA GLN A 55 -11.08 -5.67 -1.46
C GLN A 55 -11.48 -4.66 -2.55
N TYR A 56 -10.51 -4.09 -3.24
CA TYR A 56 -10.73 -2.99 -4.19
C TYR A 56 -10.23 -3.31 -5.59
N GLY A 57 -10.18 -4.59 -5.93
CA GLY A 57 -9.69 -5.06 -7.22
C GLY A 57 -8.30 -5.68 -7.10
N ALA A 58 -8.00 -6.57 -8.03
CA ALA A 58 -6.71 -7.25 -8.06
C ALA A 58 -5.58 -6.25 -8.27
N HIS A 59 -4.51 -6.41 -7.52
CA HIS A 59 -3.33 -5.57 -7.66
C HIS A 59 -2.08 -6.43 -7.58
N ILE A 60 -1.13 -6.12 -8.46
CA ILE A 60 0.14 -6.84 -8.55
C ILE A 60 1.22 -5.79 -8.71
N PHE A 61 2.28 -5.91 -7.92
CA PHE A 61 3.40 -5.01 -8.06
C PHE A 61 4.24 -5.41 -9.28
N HIS A 62 4.46 -4.45 -10.17
CA HIS A 62 5.31 -4.62 -11.34
C HIS A 62 6.03 -3.32 -11.63
N THR A 63 7.33 -3.40 -11.87
CA THR A 63 8.12 -2.24 -12.26
C THR A 63 9.38 -2.69 -12.99
N SER A 64 9.80 -1.89 -13.97
CA SER A 64 11.12 -2.00 -14.62
C SER A 64 12.13 -1.01 -14.03
N ASN A 65 11.73 -0.19 -13.08
CA ASN A 65 12.60 0.79 -12.43
C ASN A 65 13.32 0.15 -11.24
N LYS A 66 14.65 0.03 -11.34
CA LYS A 66 15.45 -0.60 -10.30
C LYS A 66 15.36 0.11 -8.96
N LYS A 67 15.30 1.44 -8.95
CA LYS A 67 15.18 2.20 -7.70
C LYS A 67 13.88 1.88 -6.97
N VAL A 68 12.78 1.79 -7.71
CA VAL A 68 11.48 1.43 -7.14
C VAL A 68 11.50 0.00 -6.64
N TRP A 69 12.03 -0.92 -7.43
CA TRP A 69 12.16 -2.33 -7.06
C TRP A 69 12.95 -2.50 -5.77
N ASP A 70 14.13 -1.88 -5.70
CA ASP A 70 14.99 -1.97 -4.52
C ASP A 70 14.32 -1.35 -3.28
N PHE A 71 13.65 -0.21 -3.46
CA PHE A 71 12.96 0.46 -2.36
C PHE A 71 11.87 -0.42 -1.78
N VAL A 72 11.00 -0.97 -2.62
CA VAL A 72 9.88 -1.79 -2.17
C VAL A 72 10.36 -3.09 -1.54
N ASN A 73 11.39 -3.73 -2.11
CA ASN A 73 11.95 -4.96 -1.56
C ASN A 73 12.70 -4.73 -0.26
N SER A 74 13.12 -3.50 0.05
CA SER A 74 13.72 -3.16 1.34
C SER A 74 12.69 -3.15 2.48
N ILE A 75 11.40 -3.08 2.15
CA ILE A 75 10.31 -3.00 3.12
C ILE A 75 9.57 -4.34 3.24
N VAL A 76 9.27 -4.98 2.11
CA VAL A 76 8.48 -6.21 2.07
C VAL A 76 9.13 -7.23 1.13
N GLU A 77 8.84 -8.52 1.39
CA GLU A 77 9.21 -9.60 0.50
C GLU A 77 7.98 -9.99 -0.34
N PHE A 78 8.18 -10.16 -1.64
CA PHE A 78 7.12 -10.56 -2.55
C PHE A 78 7.11 -12.06 -2.75
N ASN A 79 5.91 -12.63 -2.93
CA ASN A 79 5.71 -14.07 -3.04
C ASN A 79 5.93 -14.63 -4.46
N ARG A 80 6.37 -13.80 -5.40
CA ARG A 80 6.62 -14.15 -6.79
C ARG A 80 5.39 -14.74 -7.50
N TYR A 81 4.23 -14.24 -7.13
CA TYR A 81 2.98 -14.67 -7.74
C TYR A 81 2.94 -14.34 -9.22
N THR A 82 2.55 -15.32 -10.03
CA THR A 82 2.34 -15.12 -11.46
C THR A 82 0.87 -14.84 -11.71
N ASN A 83 0.58 -13.67 -12.27
CA ASN A 83 -0.79 -13.28 -12.61
C ASN A 83 -1.21 -13.92 -13.93
N CYS A 84 -2.25 -14.73 -13.86
CA CYS A 84 -2.80 -15.40 -15.05
C CYS A 84 -4.32 -15.31 -14.99
N PRO A 85 -4.90 -14.11 -15.30
CA PRO A 85 -6.33 -13.93 -15.23
C PRO A 85 -7.03 -14.69 -16.36
N VAL A 86 -8.19 -15.26 -16.04
CA VAL A 86 -9.02 -15.97 -17.00
C VAL A 86 -10.37 -15.27 -17.06
N ALA A 87 -10.79 -14.92 -18.29
CA ALA A 87 -12.10 -14.35 -18.51
C ALA A 87 -13.10 -15.47 -18.83
N ASN A 88 -14.22 -15.50 -18.14
CA ASN A 88 -15.31 -16.42 -18.43
C ASN A 88 -16.45 -15.61 -19.04
N TYR A 89 -16.77 -15.89 -20.30
CA TYR A 89 -17.81 -15.20 -21.06
C TYR A 89 -18.85 -16.20 -21.55
N LYS A 90 -20.12 -15.95 -21.19
CA LYS A 90 -21.27 -16.81 -21.57
C LYS A 90 -21.18 -18.25 -21.08
N GLY A 91 -20.67 -18.43 -19.90
CA GLY A 91 -20.67 -19.72 -19.29
C GLY A 91 -19.39 -20.28 -18.91
#